data_2aacb2ae9531698f9f5524ebb4ca3389
#
_entry.id   2aacb2ae9531698f9f5524ebb4ca3389
#
_cell.length_a   1.000
_cell.length_b   1.000
_cell.length_c   1.000
_cell.angle_alpha   90.00
_cell.angle_beta   90.00
_cell.angle_gamma   90.00
#
_symmetry.space_group_name_H-M   'P 1'
#
loop_
_entity.id
_entity.type
_entity.pdbx_description
1 polymer ?
#
loop_
_entity_poly.entity_id
_entity_poly.type
_entity_poly.pdbx_seq_one_letter_code
_entity_poly.pdbx_strand_id
1 'polypeptide(L)'
;MSTSPDLGRAARFVPPMTVGTGLLLAGATALISGLSVFVNASAVKAVPDPAVFTTLKNGLAAIVLLGLAAAVVRPSDVRAIGGRDWGWLTLIGVVGGGIPFLLFFSGLAMASAPSAAFIHKTMFIWVALMAGPFLGERLGPAPIAALGLLLVGQALILPPLGIAWGLGETLIALATLLWAVEVILARRVLGRVRSPIVGVARLGIGLIVLFGYLIASGRLAGIATLDGSAWTWVAVTGGLLAGYVATWLAALRRAPASQVSAMLVFGAVITGVLTTVSKGALPEATIVGGYALIAVAVAAVALVGLRRAGLGAAVPQSS
;
A
#
# COMPACT_ATOMS: atom_id res chain seq x y z
N MET A 1 33.67 5.46 39.74
CA MET A 1 32.91 4.33 39.17
C MET A 1 31.80 4.89 38.32
N SER A 2 32.06 5.00 37.02
CA SER A 2 31.13 5.55 36.03
C SER A 2 30.48 4.40 35.30
N THR A 3 29.19 4.18 35.52
CA THR A 3 28.38 3.22 34.76
C THR A 3 27.83 3.88 33.51
N SER A 4 28.46 3.58 32.37
CA SER A 4 27.94 3.94 31.06
C SER A 4 26.60 3.26 30.82
N PRO A 5 25.57 3.95 30.30
CA PRO A 5 24.33 3.29 29.92
C PRO A 5 24.56 2.48 28.66
N ASP A 6 24.21 1.22 28.77
CA ASP A 6 24.24 0.18 27.73
C ASP A 6 23.38 0.57 26.52
N LEU A 7 24.00 1.12 25.46
CA LEU A 7 23.38 1.43 24.16
C LEU A 7 23.22 0.20 23.24
N GLY A 8 23.40 -0.99 23.79
CA GLY A 8 23.46 -2.27 23.09
C GLY A 8 22.17 -3.09 23.13
N ARG A 9 20.96 -2.51 23.12
CA ARG A 9 19.74 -3.31 22.89
C ARG A 9 19.46 -3.49 21.42
N ALA A 10 20.26 -4.40 20.83
CA ALA A 10 19.91 -5.39 19.81
C ALA A 10 18.72 -5.01 18.90
N ALA A 11 19.03 -4.70 17.66
CA ALA A 11 18.13 -4.98 16.55
C ALA A 11 17.61 -6.42 16.72
N ARG A 12 16.36 -6.60 17.16
CA ARG A 12 15.77 -7.93 17.36
C ARG A 12 15.80 -8.62 16.01
N PHE A 13 16.65 -9.62 15.92
CA PHE A 13 16.76 -10.54 14.79
C PHE A 13 15.36 -11.09 14.48
N VAL A 14 14.82 -10.72 13.30
CA VAL A 14 13.54 -11.24 12.84
C VAL A 14 13.79 -12.62 12.26
N PRO A 15 13.25 -13.71 12.83
CA PRO A 15 13.56 -15.07 12.37
C PRO A 15 13.22 -15.27 10.89
N PRO A 16 13.96 -16.10 10.13
CA PRO A 16 13.79 -16.29 8.68
C PRO A 16 12.39 -16.77 8.25
N MET A 17 11.69 -17.51 9.09
CA MET A 17 10.28 -17.91 8.87
C MET A 17 9.33 -16.70 8.71
N THR A 18 9.71 -15.52 9.17
CA THR A 18 8.86 -14.33 9.10
C THR A 18 8.90 -13.68 7.71
N VAL A 19 9.99 -13.76 6.96
CA VAL A 19 10.10 -13.21 5.60
C VAL A 19 9.16 -13.95 4.64
N GLY A 20 9.13 -15.28 4.69
CA GLY A 20 8.19 -16.08 3.89
C GLY A 20 6.74 -15.71 4.16
N THR A 21 6.34 -15.62 5.44
CA THR A 21 5.01 -15.15 5.84
C THR A 21 4.76 -13.71 5.36
N GLY A 22 5.78 -12.84 5.41
CA GLY A 22 5.70 -11.48 4.90
C GLY A 22 5.40 -11.42 3.40
N LEU A 23 6.06 -12.27 2.61
CA LEU A 23 5.84 -12.36 1.17
C LEU A 23 4.47 -12.97 0.83
N LEU A 24 4.00 -13.98 1.57
CA LEU A 24 2.64 -14.51 1.42
C LEU A 24 1.58 -13.44 1.71
N LEU A 25 1.76 -12.65 2.76
CA LEU A 25 0.88 -11.52 3.08
C LEU A 25 0.94 -10.44 2.00
N ALA A 26 2.11 -10.18 1.41
CA ALA A 26 2.25 -9.27 0.27
C ALA A 26 1.49 -9.78 -0.96
N GLY A 27 1.54 -11.09 -1.23
CA GLY A 27 0.73 -11.75 -2.27
C GLY A 27 -0.77 -11.60 -2.01
N ALA A 28 -1.22 -11.87 -0.78
CA ALA A 28 -2.62 -11.65 -0.39
C ALA A 28 -3.03 -10.18 -0.56
N THR A 29 -2.14 -9.24 -0.18
CA THR A 29 -2.37 -7.80 -0.41
C THR A 29 -2.50 -7.48 -1.90
N ALA A 30 -1.67 -8.08 -2.76
CA ALA A 30 -1.74 -7.89 -4.20
C ALA A 30 -3.06 -8.41 -4.79
N LEU A 31 -3.56 -9.56 -4.32
CA LEU A 31 -4.88 -10.10 -4.70
C LEU A 31 -6.00 -9.15 -4.29
N ILE A 32 -6.02 -8.72 -3.03
CA ILE A 32 -7.01 -7.76 -2.52
C ILE A 32 -6.90 -6.43 -3.29
N SER A 33 -5.70 -5.95 -3.58
CA SER A 33 -5.47 -4.73 -4.36
C SER A 33 -6.05 -4.84 -5.77
N GLY A 34 -5.78 -5.96 -6.47
CA GLY A 34 -6.28 -6.17 -7.82
C GLY A 34 -7.81 -6.25 -7.87
N LEU A 35 -8.42 -6.99 -6.94
CA LEU A 35 -9.87 -7.06 -6.77
C LEU A 35 -10.44 -5.68 -6.42
N SER A 36 -9.80 -4.96 -5.50
CA SER A 36 -10.22 -3.62 -5.08
C SER A 36 -10.22 -2.63 -6.24
N VAL A 37 -9.20 -2.62 -7.09
CA VAL A 37 -9.14 -1.76 -8.28
C VAL A 37 -10.28 -2.08 -9.24
N PHE A 38 -10.53 -3.36 -9.51
CA PHE A 38 -11.63 -3.81 -10.37
C PHE A 38 -13.00 -3.36 -9.83
N VAL A 39 -13.26 -3.59 -8.55
CA VAL A 39 -14.53 -3.23 -7.88
C VAL A 39 -14.69 -1.71 -7.79
N ASN A 40 -13.63 -0.96 -7.46
CA ASN A 40 -13.69 0.50 -7.37
C ASN A 40 -14.02 1.17 -8.71
N ALA A 41 -13.67 0.56 -9.85
CA ALA A 41 -14.03 1.09 -11.16
C ALA A 41 -15.55 1.21 -11.38
N SER A 42 -16.34 0.34 -10.74
CA SER A 42 -17.81 0.41 -10.72
C SER A 42 -18.31 1.30 -9.58
N ALA A 43 -17.70 1.22 -8.41
CA ALA A 43 -18.10 1.97 -7.23
C ALA A 43 -18.00 3.51 -7.41
N VAL A 44 -16.95 3.98 -8.08
CA VAL A 44 -16.74 5.43 -8.35
C VAL A 44 -17.83 5.99 -9.24
N LYS A 45 -18.46 5.17 -10.09
CA LYS A 45 -19.56 5.59 -10.95
C LYS A 45 -20.91 5.66 -10.21
N ALA A 46 -21.04 4.90 -9.12
CA ALA A 46 -22.25 4.84 -8.32
C ALA A 46 -22.34 5.95 -7.26
N VAL A 47 -21.21 6.60 -6.91
CA VAL A 47 -21.17 7.68 -5.92
C VAL A 47 -20.77 8.99 -6.61
N PRO A 48 -21.65 10.01 -6.65
CA PRO A 48 -21.42 11.22 -7.42
C PRO A 48 -20.18 12.03 -7.00
N ASP A 49 -19.87 12.07 -5.69
CA ASP A 49 -18.73 12.83 -5.18
C ASP A 49 -17.60 11.87 -4.73
N PRO A 50 -16.46 11.86 -5.44
CA PRO A 50 -15.31 11.02 -5.08
C PRO A 50 -14.72 11.30 -3.69
N ALA A 51 -14.82 12.55 -3.19
CA ALA A 51 -14.30 12.88 -1.88
C ALA A 51 -15.20 12.32 -0.76
N VAL A 52 -16.53 12.38 -0.94
CA VAL A 52 -17.52 11.75 -0.04
C VAL A 52 -17.28 10.22 -0.04
N PHE A 53 -17.23 9.59 -1.22
CA PHE A 53 -16.97 8.16 -1.33
C PHE A 53 -15.69 7.74 -0.62
N THR A 54 -14.60 8.46 -0.88
CA THR A 54 -13.29 8.15 -0.29
C THR A 54 -13.33 8.28 1.23
N THR A 55 -13.95 9.34 1.75
CA THR A 55 -14.05 9.57 3.20
C THR A 55 -14.84 8.45 3.87
N LEU A 56 -16.00 8.09 3.34
CA LEU A 56 -16.85 7.04 3.92
C LEU A 56 -16.20 5.66 3.84
N LYS A 57 -15.61 5.32 2.70
CA LYS A 57 -14.85 4.08 2.51
C LYS A 57 -13.70 3.95 3.52
N ASN A 58 -12.90 5.02 3.69
CA ASN A 58 -11.81 5.04 4.66
C ASN A 58 -12.34 4.98 6.09
N GLY A 59 -13.46 5.64 6.39
CA GLY A 59 -14.14 5.59 7.70
C GLY A 59 -14.55 4.18 8.06
N LEU A 60 -15.24 3.49 7.14
CA LEU A 60 -15.62 2.11 7.36
C LEU A 60 -14.40 1.19 7.55
N ALA A 61 -13.37 1.35 6.72
CA ALA A 61 -12.14 0.60 6.86
C ALA A 61 -11.45 0.86 8.20
N ALA A 62 -11.46 2.12 8.69
CA ALA A 62 -10.93 2.47 10.01
C ALA A 62 -11.72 1.78 11.14
N ILE A 63 -13.04 1.72 11.05
CA ILE A 63 -13.91 1.03 12.03
C ILE A 63 -13.60 -0.47 12.05
N VAL A 64 -13.51 -1.10 10.87
CA VAL A 64 -13.16 -2.53 10.76
C VAL A 64 -11.77 -2.80 11.35
N LEU A 65 -10.78 -1.97 11.03
CA LEU A 65 -9.43 -2.12 11.60
C LEU A 65 -9.40 -1.89 13.11
N LEU A 66 -10.21 -0.96 13.62
CA LEU A 66 -10.33 -0.74 15.06
C LEU A 66 -10.90 -1.97 15.75
N GLY A 67 -11.95 -2.58 15.18
CA GLY A 67 -12.54 -3.82 15.70
C GLY A 67 -11.52 -4.97 15.70
N LEU A 68 -10.79 -5.16 14.59
CA LEU A 68 -9.72 -6.17 14.51
C LEU A 68 -8.57 -5.89 15.50
N ALA A 69 -8.20 -4.61 15.67
CA ALA A 69 -7.17 -4.24 16.63
C ALA A 69 -7.64 -4.49 18.07
N ALA A 70 -8.88 -4.16 18.41
CA ALA A 70 -9.46 -4.40 19.74
C ALA A 70 -9.44 -5.88 20.12
N ALA A 71 -9.58 -6.79 19.15
CA ALA A 71 -9.52 -8.24 19.39
C ALA A 71 -8.09 -8.77 19.68
N VAL A 72 -7.03 -8.08 19.22
CA VAL A 72 -5.66 -8.63 19.27
C VAL A 72 -4.65 -7.73 19.98
N VAL A 73 -4.94 -6.45 20.19
CA VAL A 73 -4.07 -5.46 20.84
C VAL A 73 -4.46 -5.32 22.31
N ARG A 74 -3.49 -5.41 23.19
CA ARG A 74 -3.73 -5.18 24.63
C ARG A 74 -3.63 -3.68 24.95
N PRO A 75 -4.38 -3.17 25.94
CA PRO A 75 -4.23 -1.78 26.37
C PRO A 75 -2.79 -1.40 26.77
N SER A 76 -2.03 -2.34 27.30
CA SER A 76 -0.59 -2.16 27.61
C SER A 76 0.24 -1.87 26.37
N ASP A 77 -0.08 -2.47 25.19
CA ASP A 77 0.63 -2.21 23.94
C ASP A 77 0.47 -0.76 23.50
N VAL A 78 -0.71 -0.18 23.70
CA VAL A 78 -1.01 1.22 23.38
C VAL A 78 -0.35 2.17 24.36
N ARG A 79 -0.41 1.87 25.68
CA ARG A 79 0.23 2.69 26.71
C ARG A 79 1.76 2.71 26.62
N ALA A 80 2.35 1.66 26.04
CA ALA A 80 3.79 1.57 25.83
C ALA A 80 4.29 2.44 24.66
N ILE A 81 3.39 3.06 23.87
CA ILE A 81 3.76 3.93 22.74
C ILE A 81 4.23 5.27 23.30
N GLY A 82 5.50 5.58 23.07
CA GLY A 82 6.07 6.88 23.46
C GLY A 82 5.58 8.03 22.58
N GLY A 83 5.69 9.26 23.09
CA GLY A 83 5.25 10.47 22.37
C GLY A 83 5.88 10.61 20.98
N ARG A 84 7.15 10.23 20.80
CA ARG A 84 7.83 10.23 19.50
C ARG A 84 7.17 9.28 18.50
N ASP A 85 6.76 8.07 18.93
CA ASP A 85 6.08 7.11 18.05
C ASP A 85 4.66 7.56 17.72
N TRP A 86 3.96 8.26 18.63
CA TRP A 86 2.70 8.93 18.33
C TRP A 86 2.87 10.02 17.25
N GLY A 87 3.95 10.81 17.30
CA GLY A 87 4.28 11.77 16.24
C GLY A 87 4.45 11.07 14.87
N TRP A 88 5.16 9.95 14.83
CA TRP A 88 5.30 9.17 13.59
C TRP A 88 3.98 8.56 13.12
N LEU A 89 3.15 8.05 14.02
CA LEU A 89 1.81 7.53 13.68
C LEU A 89 0.91 8.65 13.11
N THR A 90 0.98 9.85 13.69
CA THR A 90 0.26 11.02 13.16
C THR A 90 0.73 11.37 11.74
N LEU A 91 2.04 11.42 11.52
CA LEU A 91 2.60 11.67 10.19
C LEU A 91 2.17 10.60 9.19
N ILE A 92 2.22 9.31 9.56
CA ILE A 92 1.73 8.20 8.73
C ILE A 92 0.24 8.38 8.39
N GLY A 93 -0.59 8.79 9.36
CA GLY A 93 -2.00 9.06 9.13
C GLY A 93 -2.25 10.18 8.14
N VAL A 94 -1.52 11.28 8.26
CA VAL A 94 -1.63 12.45 7.36
C VAL A 94 -1.12 12.11 5.95
N VAL A 95 0.13 11.59 5.84
CA VAL A 95 0.79 11.34 4.54
C VAL A 95 0.44 10.00 3.90
N GLY A 96 -0.21 9.10 4.62
CA GLY A 96 -0.63 7.80 4.11
C GLY A 96 -2.15 7.63 4.04
N GLY A 97 -2.87 8.16 5.05
CA GLY A 97 -4.32 7.98 5.20
C GLY A 97 -5.17 9.17 4.76
N GLY A 98 -4.61 10.39 4.68
CA GLY A 98 -5.34 11.62 4.41
C GLY A 98 -4.98 12.27 3.08
N ILE A 99 -3.94 13.10 3.07
CA ILE A 99 -3.57 13.96 1.93
C ILE A 99 -3.43 13.21 0.60
N PRO A 100 -2.75 12.04 0.52
CA PRO A 100 -2.60 11.37 -0.78
C PRO A 100 -3.93 10.92 -1.38
N PHE A 101 -4.91 10.57 -0.54
CA PHE A 101 -6.23 10.21 -1.03
C PHE A 101 -6.93 11.41 -1.70
N LEU A 102 -6.84 12.60 -1.08
CA LEU A 102 -7.38 13.83 -1.68
C LEU A 102 -6.70 14.15 -3.00
N LEU A 103 -5.36 14.15 -3.03
CA LEU A 103 -4.58 14.40 -4.24
C LEU A 103 -4.89 13.39 -5.35
N PHE A 104 -4.91 12.09 -5.01
CA PHE A 104 -5.16 11.03 -5.97
C PHE A 104 -6.55 11.13 -6.60
N PHE A 105 -7.60 11.31 -5.81
CA PHE A 105 -8.95 11.38 -6.33
C PHE A 105 -9.25 12.70 -7.04
N SER A 106 -8.66 13.84 -6.59
CA SER A 106 -8.70 15.08 -7.33
C SER A 106 -7.98 14.96 -8.68
N GLY A 107 -6.82 14.32 -8.70
CA GLY A 107 -6.07 14.04 -9.91
C GLY A 107 -6.81 13.09 -10.86
N LEU A 108 -7.43 12.03 -10.31
CA LEU A 108 -8.21 11.05 -11.09
C LEU A 108 -9.44 11.67 -11.78
N ALA A 109 -10.01 12.71 -11.19
CA ALA A 109 -11.11 13.46 -11.83
C ALA A 109 -10.66 14.27 -13.07
N MET A 110 -9.35 14.54 -13.20
CA MET A 110 -8.77 15.35 -14.28
C MET A 110 -7.92 14.53 -15.26
N ALA A 111 -7.35 13.42 -14.80
CA ALA A 111 -6.50 12.54 -15.60
C ALA A 111 -7.29 11.37 -16.21
N SER A 112 -6.72 10.73 -17.23
CA SER A 112 -7.26 9.48 -17.72
C SER A 112 -7.03 8.34 -16.70
N ALA A 113 -7.98 7.39 -16.58
CA ALA A 113 -7.83 6.25 -15.71
C ALA A 113 -6.57 5.40 -16.01
N PRO A 114 -6.19 5.18 -17.29
CA PRO A 114 -4.93 4.53 -17.63
C PRO A 114 -3.70 5.28 -17.13
N SER A 115 -3.63 6.62 -17.34
CA SER A 115 -2.50 7.44 -16.83
C SER A 115 -2.40 7.37 -15.32
N ALA A 116 -3.53 7.50 -14.62
CA ALA A 116 -3.59 7.39 -13.15
C ALA A 116 -3.09 6.04 -12.66
N ALA A 117 -3.53 4.94 -13.29
CA ALA A 117 -3.11 3.60 -12.94
C ALA A 117 -1.60 3.39 -13.16
N PHE A 118 -1.06 3.84 -14.30
CA PHE A 118 0.36 3.74 -14.59
C PHE A 118 1.20 4.50 -13.55
N ILE A 119 0.90 5.80 -13.33
CA ILE A 119 1.64 6.65 -12.39
C ILE A 119 1.60 6.05 -10.98
N HIS A 120 0.43 5.63 -10.51
CA HIS A 120 0.31 5.04 -9.18
C HIS A 120 1.11 3.74 -9.03
N LYS A 121 1.16 2.93 -10.07
CA LYS A 121 1.94 1.68 -10.05
C LYS A 121 3.46 1.90 -10.02
N THR A 122 3.97 3.10 -10.36
CA THR A 122 5.39 3.42 -10.19
C THR A 122 5.84 3.53 -8.73
N MET A 123 4.93 3.45 -7.76
CA MET A 123 5.23 3.55 -6.34
C MET A 123 6.38 2.62 -5.90
N PHE A 124 6.46 1.39 -6.47
CA PHE A 124 7.52 0.44 -6.11
C PHE A 124 8.92 0.97 -6.43
N ILE A 125 9.06 1.80 -7.46
CA ILE A 125 10.34 2.43 -7.85
C ILE A 125 10.77 3.40 -6.76
N TRP A 126 9.87 4.29 -6.34
CA TRP A 126 10.14 5.28 -5.29
C TRP A 126 10.46 4.61 -3.95
N VAL A 127 9.73 3.55 -3.60
CA VAL A 127 10.03 2.76 -2.40
C VAL A 127 11.40 2.10 -2.53
N ALA A 128 11.75 1.49 -3.65
CA ALA A 128 13.05 0.86 -3.86
C ALA A 128 14.21 1.88 -3.76
N LEU A 129 14.06 3.07 -4.36
CA LEU A 129 15.04 4.14 -4.29
C LEU A 129 15.24 4.66 -2.85
N MET A 130 14.16 4.78 -2.08
CA MET A 130 14.21 5.26 -0.70
C MET A 130 14.61 4.17 0.31
N ALA A 131 14.36 2.89 0.02
CA ALA A 131 14.61 1.80 0.95
C ALA A 131 16.12 1.64 1.27
N GLY A 132 17.00 1.90 0.31
CA GLY A 132 18.46 1.89 0.53
C GLY A 132 18.88 2.91 1.59
N PRO A 133 18.78 4.21 1.32
CA PRO A 133 19.27 5.24 2.23
C PRO A 133 18.50 5.35 3.55
N PHE A 134 17.19 5.03 3.56
CA PHE A 134 16.37 5.23 4.73
C PHE A 134 16.13 3.97 5.58
N LEU A 135 16.21 2.78 5.01
CA LEU A 135 15.97 1.50 5.71
C LEU A 135 17.21 0.60 5.73
N GLY A 136 18.28 0.97 5.03
CA GLY A 136 19.47 0.14 4.89
C GLY A 136 19.26 -1.10 4.03
N GLU A 137 18.21 -1.15 3.19
CA GLU A 137 17.96 -2.26 2.29
C GLU A 137 18.98 -2.27 1.15
N ARG A 138 19.73 -3.35 0.99
CA ARG A 138 20.69 -3.52 -0.11
C ARG A 138 20.05 -4.27 -1.26
N LEU A 139 19.82 -3.57 -2.37
CA LEU A 139 19.34 -4.15 -3.61
C LEU A 139 20.55 -4.70 -4.38
N GLY A 140 20.62 -6.03 -4.53
CA GLY A 140 21.59 -6.65 -5.43
C GLY A 140 21.09 -6.63 -6.87
N PRO A 141 21.91 -7.15 -7.84
CA PRO A 141 21.59 -7.09 -9.27
C PRO A 141 20.27 -7.81 -9.61
N ALA A 142 19.97 -8.95 -9.00
CA ALA A 142 18.75 -9.70 -9.30
C ALA A 142 17.46 -8.96 -8.89
N PRO A 143 17.32 -8.36 -7.69
CA PRO A 143 16.20 -7.47 -7.38
C PRO A 143 16.09 -6.27 -8.33
N ILE A 144 17.21 -5.64 -8.72
CA ILE A 144 17.20 -4.52 -9.66
C ILE A 144 16.67 -4.96 -11.03
N ALA A 145 17.13 -6.10 -11.54
CA ALA A 145 16.63 -6.66 -12.79
C ALA A 145 15.13 -6.98 -12.73
N ALA A 146 14.65 -7.54 -11.60
CA ALA A 146 13.23 -7.80 -11.39
C ALA A 146 12.39 -6.50 -11.36
N LEU A 147 12.89 -5.43 -10.73
CA LEU A 147 12.24 -4.12 -10.78
C LEU A 147 12.19 -3.55 -12.20
N GLY A 148 13.25 -3.74 -12.99
CA GLY A 148 13.28 -3.38 -14.40
C GLY A 148 12.23 -4.14 -15.22
N LEU A 149 12.10 -5.46 -15.01
CA LEU A 149 11.04 -6.27 -15.64
C LEU A 149 9.63 -5.83 -15.26
N LEU A 150 9.42 -5.45 -13.99
CA LEU A 150 8.14 -4.88 -13.56
C LEU A 150 7.81 -3.60 -14.31
N LEU A 151 8.78 -2.71 -14.48
CA LEU A 151 8.60 -1.46 -15.21
C LEU A 151 8.28 -1.70 -16.69
N VAL A 152 9.03 -2.61 -17.34
CA VAL A 152 8.77 -3.01 -18.74
C VAL A 152 7.37 -3.63 -18.86
N GLY A 153 7.01 -4.56 -17.98
CA GLY A 153 5.68 -5.17 -17.98
C GLY A 153 4.55 -4.15 -17.81
N GLN A 154 4.73 -3.16 -16.93
CA GLN A 154 3.77 -2.07 -16.77
C GLN A 154 3.68 -1.18 -18.03
N ALA A 155 4.80 -0.88 -18.68
CA ALA A 155 4.84 -0.08 -19.90
C ALA A 155 4.17 -0.79 -21.09
N LEU A 156 4.21 -2.12 -21.14
CA LEU A 156 3.48 -2.90 -22.15
C LEU A 156 1.96 -2.88 -21.92
N ILE A 157 1.52 -2.85 -20.67
CA ILE A 157 0.09 -2.78 -20.34
C ILE A 157 -0.47 -1.39 -20.59
N LEU A 158 0.29 -0.36 -20.20
CA LEU A 158 -0.09 1.05 -20.28
C LEU A 158 1.11 1.87 -20.80
N PRO A 159 1.22 2.06 -22.12
CA PRO A 159 2.35 2.77 -22.71
C PRO A 159 2.49 4.19 -22.14
N PRO A 160 3.66 4.56 -21.54
CA PRO A 160 3.85 5.89 -20.96
C PRO A 160 3.94 7.00 -22.01
N LEU A 161 4.26 6.65 -23.25
CA LEU A 161 4.44 7.60 -24.36
C LEU A 161 3.15 8.30 -24.80
N GLY A 162 1.97 7.79 -24.39
CA GLY A 162 0.67 8.39 -24.67
C GLY A 162 0.10 9.23 -23.53
N ILE A 163 0.84 9.43 -22.44
CA ILE A 163 0.36 10.20 -21.29
C ILE A 163 0.50 11.70 -21.58
N ALA A 164 -0.65 12.37 -21.77
CA ALA A 164 -0.69 13.83 -21.76
C ALA A 164 -0.53 14.29 -20.31
N TRP A 165 0.65 14.86 -19.99
CA TRP A 165 0.97 15.26 -18.63
C TRP A 165 0.33 16.61 -18.29
N GLY A 166 -0.54 16.62 -17.28
CA GLY A 166 -1.23 17.81 -16.80
C GLY A 166 -1.28 17.90 -15.28
N LEU A 167 -2.17 18.74 -14.77
CA LEU A 167 -2.36 18.91 -13.33
C LEU A 167 -2.86 17.60 -12.69
N GLY A 168 -3.74 16.85 -13.36
CA GLY A 168 -4.26 15.58 -12.87
C GLY A 168 -3.16 14.57 -12.62
N GLU A 169 -2.29 14.35 -13.60
CA GLU A 169 -1.13 13.45 -13.52
C GLU A 169 -0.15 13.90 -12.45
N THR A 170 0.07 15.20 -12.30
CA THR A 170 0.93 15.77 -11.26
C THR A 170 0.40 15.47 -9.86
N LEU A 171 -0.90 15.67 -9.62
CA LEU A 171 -1.53 15.33 -8.33
C LEU A 171 -1.42 13.86 -8.00
N ILE A 172 -1.61 12.97 -8.99
CA ILE A 172 -1.47 11.53 -8.81
C ILE A 172 -0.01 11.14 -8.51
N ALA A 173 0.95 11.77 -9.19
CA ALA A 173 2.37 11.54 -8.94
C ALA A 173 2.77 11.97 -7.53
N LEU A 174 2.31 13.13 -7.06
CA LEU A 174 2.51 13.60 -5.69
C LEU A 174 1.88 12.64 -4.66
N ALA A 175 0.65 12.18 -4.91
CA ALA A 175 0.00 11.18 -4.05
C ALA A 175 0.81 9.89 -3.98
N THR A 176 1.30 9.41 -5.13
CA THR A 176 2.12 8.20 -5.23
C THR A 176 3.43 8.34 -4.46
N LEU A 177 4.08 9.50 -4.55
CA LEU A 177 5.30 9.80 -3.81
C LEU A 177 5.03 9.85 -2.29
N LEU A 178 3.94 10.48 -1.86
CA LEU A 178 3.55 10.52 -0.44
C LEU A 178 3.28 9.11 0.10
N TRP A 179 2.60 8.25 -0.66
CA TRP A 179 2.44 6.84 -0.25
C TRP A 179 3.76 6.09 -0.21
N ALA A 180 4.70 6.37 -1.12
CA ALA A 180 6.03 5.77 -1.05
C ALA A 180 6.80 6.23 0.21
N VAL A 181 6.70 7.49 0.57
CA VAL A 181 7.25 8.03 1.84
C VAL A 181 6.57 7.35 3.04
N GLU A 182 5.24 7.21 3.02
CA GLU A 182 4.48 6.51 4.06
C GLU A 182 4.97 5.08 4.27
N VAL A 183 5.25 4.34 3.19
CA VAL A 183 5.79 2.97 3.27
C VAL A 183 7.11 2.95 4.06
N ILE A 184 8.01 3.88 3.80
CA ILE A 184 9.29 3.98 4.51
C ILE A 184 9.09 4.31 6.00
N LEU A 185 8.20 5.26 6.29
CA LEU A 185 7.87 5.64 7.67
C LEU A 185 7.21 4.48 8.42
N ALA A 186 6.20 3.85 7.80
CA ALA A 186 5.50 2.70 8.37
C ALA A 186 6.47 1.54 8.65
N ARG A 187 7.39 1.23 7.73
CA ARG A 187 8.38 0.17 7.92
C ARG A 187 9.27 0.42 9.13
N ARG A 188 9.68 1.67 9.37
CA ARG A 188 10.46 2.05 10.56
C ARG A 188 9.67 1.88 11.86
N VAL A 189 8.42 2.35 11.87
CA VAL A 189 7.55 2.31 13.05
C VAL A 189 7.14 0.88 13.39
N LEU A 190 6.90 0.03 12.39
CA LEU A 190 6.54 -1.38 12.53
C LEU A 190 7.60 -2.24 13.24
N GLY A 191 8.84 -1.75 13.36
CA GLY A 191 9.86 -2.36 14.21
C GLY A 191 9.57 -2.24 15.71
N ARG A 192 8.77 -1.26 16.13
CA ARG A 192 8.47 -0.95 17.54
C ARG A 192 6.98 -1.04 17.88
N VAL A 193 6.10 -0.67 16.92
CA VAL A 193 4.65 -0.63 17.10
C VAL A 193 4.01 -1.79 16.34
N ARG A 194 2.98 -2.38 16.92
CA ARG A 194 2.23 -3.49 16.30
C ARG A 194 1.47 -3.02 15.06
N SER A 195 1.45 -3.83 14.00
CA SER A 195 0.81 -3.48 12.72
C SER A 195 -0.68 -3.10 12.84
N PRO A 196 -1.52 -3.71 13.71
CA PRO A 196 -2.90 -3.24 13.84
C PRO A 196 -3.00 -1.80 14.37
N ILE A 197 -2.13 -1.39 15.28
CA ILE A 197 -2.11 -0.02 15.79
C ILE A 197 -1.72 0.98 14.69
N VAL A 198 -0.70 0.63 13.89
CA VAL A 198 -0.29 1.47 12.74
C VAL A 198 -1.42 1.60 11.74
N GLY A 199 -2.18 0.52 11.48
CA GLY A 199 -3.32 0.53 10.57
C GLY A 199 -4.46 1.43 11.05
N VAL A 200 -4.82 1.33 12.35
CA VAL A 200 -5.83 2.20 12.97
C VAL A 200 -5.39 3.65 12.94
N ALA A 201 -4.14 3.96 13.29
CA ALA A 201 -3.61 5.31 13.24
C ALA A 201 -3.62 5.87 11.81
N ARG A 202 -3.17 5.06 10.83
CA ARG A 202 -3.14 5.45 9.41
C ARG A 202 -4.51 5.87 8.90
N LEU A 203 -5.53 5.03 9.08
CA LEU A 203 -6.87 5.34 8.58
C LEU A 203 -7.65 6.26 9.50
N GLY A 204 -7.52 6.14 10.82
CA GLY A 204 -8.24 6.98 11.78
C GLY A 204 -7.80 8.44 11.74
N ILE A 205 -6.50 8.71 11.78
CA ILE A 205 -5.97 10.08 11.66
C ILE A 205 -6.19 10.60 10.23
N GLY A 206 -5.99 9.74 9.21
CA GLY A 206 -6.31 10.08 7.83
C GLY A 206 -7.77 10.49 7.66
N LEU A 207 -8.69 9.82 8.34
CA LEU A 207 -10.12 10.13 8.32
C LEU A 207 -10.41 11.53 8.88
N ILE A 208 -9.67 11.97 9.92
CA ILE A 208 -9.81 13.34 10.44
C ILE A 208 -9.46 14.36 9.35
N VAL A 209 -8.38 14.10 8.58
CA VAL A 209 -7.99 14.97 7.45
C VAL A 209 -9.07 14.99 6.36
N LEU A 210 -9.61 13.81 6.01
CA LEU A 210 -10.64 13.68 4.97
C LEU A 210 -11.95 14.36 5.39
N PHE A 211 -12.41 14.17 6.62
CA PHE A 211 -13.60 14.87 7.14
C PHE A 211 -13.37 16.37 7.24
N GLY A 212 -12.19 16.80 7.70
CA GLY A 212 -11.82 18.22 7.71
C GLY A 212 -11.94 18.85 6.31
N TYR A 213 -11.50 18.12 5.29
CA TYR A 213 -11.66 18.56 3.90
C TYR A 213 -13.15 18.64 3.47
N LEU A 214 -13.98 17.64 3.79
CA LEU A 214 -15.41 17.67 3.46
C LEU A 214 -16.12 18.86 4.12
N ILE A 215 -15.79 19.15 5.36
CA ILE A 215 -16.36 20.30 6.10
C ILE A 215 -15.90 21.61 5.43
N ALA A 216 -14.60 21.77 5.20
CA ALA A 216 -14.03 22.99 4.64
C ALA A 216 -14.50 23.28 3.19
N SER A 217 -14.77 22.21 2.42
CA SER A 217 -15.26 22.32 1.05
C SER A 217 -16.79 22.36 0.92
N GLY A 218 -17.54 22.32 2.02
CA GLY A 218 -19.02 22.31 2.02
C GLY A 218 -19.66 21.04 1.47
N ARG A 219 -18.89 19.94 1.31
CA ARG A 219 -19.34 18.69 0.68
C ARG A 219 -19.99 17.70 1.65
N LEU A 220 -20.07 18.03 2.92
CA LEU A 220 -20.62 17.13 3.95
C LEU A 220 -22.06 16.72 3.66
N ALA A 221 -22.87 17.65 3.09
CA ALA A 221 -24.26 17.39 2.71
C ALA A 221 -24.40 16.24 1.69
N GLY A 222 -23.38 15.97 0.88
CA GLY A 222 -23.36 14.85 -0.08
C GLY A 222 -23.49 13.47 0.57
N ILE A 223 -23.22 13.35 1.89
CA ILE A 223 -23.45 12.09 2.63
C ILE A 223 -24.95 11.76 2.72
N ALA A 224 -25.79 12.77 2.91
CA ALA A 224 -27.24 12.59 3.07
C ALA A 224 -27.96 12.24 1.74
N THR A 225 -27.28 12.43 0.59
CA THR A 225 -27.86 12.15 -0.73
C THR A 225 -27.55 10.73 -1.23
N LEU A 226 -26.80 9.93 -0.47
CA LEU A 226 -26.41 8.58 -0.87
C LEU A 226 -27.59 7.61 -0.74
N ASP A 227 -27.83 6.84 -1.79
CA ASP A 227 -28.80 5.76 -1.82
C ASP A 227 -28.22 4.43 -1.27
N GLY A 228 -29.06 3.40 -1.20
CA GLY A 228 -28.64 2.08 -0.71
C GLY A 228 -27.56 1.42 -1.58
N SER A 229 -27.53 1.71 -2.88
CA SER A 229 -26.50 1.22 -3.79
C SER A 229 -25.14 1.82 -3.45
N ALA A 230 -25.08 3.14 -3.25
CA ALA A 230 -23.87 3.84 -2.85
C ALA A 230 -23.31 3.32 -1.51
N TRP A 231 -24.17 3.09 -0.51
CA TRP A 231 -23.77 2.49 0.76
C TRP A 231 -23.24 1.07 0.61
N THR A 232 -23.82 0.27 -0.29
CA THR A 232 -23.30 -1.08 -0.60
C THR A 232 -21.89 -1.01 -1.17
N TRP A 233 -21.64 -0.07 -2.09
CA TRP A 233 -20.29 0.14 -2.64
C TRP A 233 -19.30 0.63 -1.59
N VAL A 234 -19.71 1.53 -0.69
CA VAL A 234 -18.91 1.96 0.46
C VAL A 234 -18.55 0.76 1.34
N ALA A 235 -19.52 -0.11 1.62
CA ALA A 235 -19.31 -1.29 2.46
C ALA A 235 -18.31 -2.26 1.84
N VAL A 236 -18.51 -2.63 0.58
CA VAL A 236 -17.62 -3.58 -0.14
C VAL A 236 -16.21 -3.02 -0.26
N THR A 237 -16.08 -1.78 -0.73
CA THR A 237 -14.75 -1.17 -0.94
C THR A 237 -14.04 -0.81 0.36
N GLY A 238 -14.78 -0.45 1.41
CA GLY A 238 -14.23 -0.23 2.75
C GLY A 238 -13.72 -1.51 3.39
N GLY A 239 -14.45 -2.62 3.25
CA GLY A 239 -14.00 -3.95 3.67
C GLY A 239 -12.73 -4.39 2.95
N LEU A 240 -12.67 -4.23 1.62
CA LEU A 240 -11.47 -4.50 0.84
C LEU A 240 -10.29 -3.63 1.27
N LEU A 241 -10.51 -2.34 1.54
CA LEU A 241 -9.47 -1.44 2.03
C LEU A 241 -8.96 -1.86 3.41
N ALA A 242 -9.82 -2.29 4.31
CA ALA A 242 -9.41 -2.81 5.62
C ALA A 242 -8.53 -4.06 5.49
N GLY A 243 -8.95 -5.02 4.67
CA GLY A 243 -8.17 -6.23 4.37
C GLY A 243 -6.81 -5.89 3.74
N TYR A 244 -6.80 -4.96 2.77
CA TYR A 244 -5.58 -4.45 2.16
C TYR A 244 -4.62 -3.87 3.20
N VAL A 245 -5.07 -2.93 4.04
CA VAL A 245 -4.21 -2.27 5.03
C VAL A 245 -3.70 -3.26 6.08
N ALA A 246 -4.55 -4.18 6.53
CA ALA A 246 -4.16 -5.20 7.51
C ALA A 246 -3.06 -6.11 6.97
N THR A 247 -3.23 -6.67 5.77
CA THR A 247 -2.25 -7.57 5.14
C THR A 247 -0.98 -6.83 4.72
N TRP A 248 -1.12 -5.62 4.18
CA TRP A 248 -0.02 -4.74 3.78
C TRP A 248 0.94 -4.42 4.94
N LEU A 249 0.41 -3.90 6.05
CA LEU A 249 1.22 -3.54 7.20
C LEU A 249 1.80 -4.78 7.91
N ALA A 250 1.08 -5.89 7.89
CA ALA A 250 1.59 -7.15 8.39
C ALA A 250 2.73 -7.71 7.52
N ALA A 251 2.66 -7.54 6.19
CA ALA A 251 3.74 -7.86 5.25
C ALA A 251 4.95 -6.95 5.47
N LEU A 252 4.75 -5.63 5.51
CA LEU A 252 5.81 -4.64 5.76
C LEU A 252 6.54 -4.86 7.08
N ARG A 253 5.87 -5.40 8.10
CA ARG A 253 6.51 -5.75 9.37
C ARG A 253 7.50 -6.90 9.22
N ARG A 254 7.30 -7.81 8.26
CA ARG A 254 7.97 -9.11 8.16
C ARG A 254 8.96 -9.21 7.00
N ALA A 255 8.78 -8.42 5.93
CA ALA A 255 9.61 -8.48 4.73
C ALA A 255 10.13 -7.09 4.34
N PRO A 256 11.21 -7.01 3.55
CA PRO A 256 11.75 -5.74 3.04
C PRO A 256 10.70 -4.92 2.29
N ALA A 257 10.72 -3.60 2.50
CA ALA A 257 9.74 -2.69 1.91
C ALA A 257 9.79 -2.70 0.36
N SER A 258 10.99 -2.77 -0.20
CA SER A 258 11.22 -2.90 -1.64
C SER A 258 10.57 -4.16 -2.24
N GLN A 259 10.65 -5.30 -1.54
CA GLN A 259 10.04 -6.56 -2.00
C GLN A 259 8.51 -6.52 -1.87
N VAL A 260 8.00 -6.04 -0.73
CA VAL A 260 6.55 -5.96 -0.48
C VAL A 260 5.89 -5.03 -1.49
N SER A 261 6.49 -3.87 -1.79
CA SER A 261 5.95 -2.93 -2.78
C SER A 261 6.05 -3.47 -4.22
N ALA A 262 7.12 -4.18 -4.57
CA ALA A 262 7.25 -4.84 -5.87
C ALA A 262 6.18 -5.92 -6.09
N MET A 263 5.90 -6.74 -5.08
CA MET A 263 4.84 -7.76 -5.17
C MET A 263 3.46 -7.17 -5.40
N LEU A 264 3.20 -5.95 -4.92
CA LEU A 264 1.91 -5.28 -5.09
C LEU A 264 1.56 -4.99 -6.56
N VAL A 265 2.57 -4.90 -7.42
CA VAL A 265 2.38 -4.72 -8.87
C VAL A 265 1.59 -5.87 -9.49
N PHE A 266 1.66 -7.08 -8.91
CA PHE A 266 0.87 -8.24 -9.36
C PHE A 266 -0.65 -7.98 -9.33
N GLY A 267 -1.11 -7.04 -8.50
CA GLY A 267 -2.50 -6.59 -8.52
C GLY A 267 -2.97 -6.09 -9.90
N ALA A 268 -2.06 -5.59 -10.76
CA ALA A 268 -2.41 -5.21 -12.12
C ALA A 268 -2.81 -6.43 -12.99
N VAL A 269 -2.13 -7.56 -12.80
CA VAL A 269 -2.46 -8.83 -13.48
C VAL A 269 -3.85 -9.31 -13.03
N ILE A 270 -4.11 -9.28 -11.71
CA ILE A 270 -5.41 -9.68 -11.16
C ILE A 270 -6.54 -8.79 -11.72
N THR A 271 -6.36 -7.47 -11.69
CA THR A 271 -7.34 -6.53 -12.27
C THR A 271 -7.55 -6.81 -13.75
N GLY A 272 -6.48 -7.08 -14.50
CA GLY A 272 -6.53 -7.39 -15.92
C GLY A 272 -7.32 -8.67 -16.21
N VAL A 273 -7.05 -9.73 -15.48
CA VAL A 273 -7.77 -11.01 -15.59
C VAL A 273 -9.26 -10.82 -15.30
N LEU A 274 -9.61 -10.15 -14.19
CA LEU A 274 -11.00 -9.87 -13.82
C LEU A 274 -11.72 -9.04 -14.89
N THR A 275 -11.02 -8.03 -15.46
CA THR A 275 -11.57 -7.20 -16.54
C THR A 275 -11.79 -8.01 -17.82
N THR A 276 -10.85 -8.90 -18.18
CA THR A 276 -10.95 -9.80 -19.33
C THR A 276 -12.17 -10.72 -19.20
N VAL A 277 -12.29 -11.36 -18.03
CA VAL A 277 -13.44 -12.25 -17.75
C VAL A 277 -14.76 -11.48 -17.81
N SER A 278 -14.80 -10.27 -17.22
CA SER A 278 -16.01 -9.44 -17.20
C SER A 278 -16.43 -8.95 -18.59
N LYS A 279 -15.47 -8.67 -19.48
CA LYS A 279 -15.75 -8.18 -20.85
C LYS A 279 -15.96 -9.30 -21.86
N GLY A 280 -15.56 -10.53 -21.55
CA GLY A 280 -15.59 -11.67 -22.50
C GLY A 280 -14.66 -11.51 -23.71
N ALA A 281 -13.69 -10.58 -23.66
CA ALA A 281 -12.77 -10.29 -24.76
C ALA A 281 -11.34 -10.41 -24.29
N LEU A 282 -10.52 -11.16 -25.02
CA LEU A 282 -9.10 -11.30 -24.71
C LEU A 282 -8.36 -9.96 -24.95
N PRO A 283 -7.42 -9.58 -24.08
CA PRO A 283 -6.59 -8.40 -24.31
C PRO A 283 -5.60 -8.63 -25.45
N GLU A 284 -5.06 -7.56 -26.00
CA GLU A 284 -4.01 -7.61 -27.00
C GLU A 284 -2.79 -8.39 -26.53
N ALA A 285 -2.06 -9.00 -27.46
CA ALA A 285 -0.88 -9.83 -27.15
C ALA A 285 0.19 -9.07 -26.36
N THR A 286 0.35 -7.76 -26.62
CA THR A 286 1.26 -6.87 -25.87
C THR A 286 0.90 -6.78 -24.40
N ILE A 287 -0.39 -6.65 -24.09
CA ILE A 287 -0.91 -6.59 -22.73
C ILE A 287 -0.72 -7.95 -22.01
N VAL A 288 -0.99 -9.06 -22.72
CA VAL A 288 -0.72 -10.41 -22.19
C VAL A 288 0.76 -10.59 -21.88
N GLY A 289 1.63 -10.14 -22.79
CA GLY A 289 3.08 -10.13 -22.58
C GLY A 289 3.48 -9.32 -21.34
N GLY A 290 2.87 -8.16 -21.14
CA GLY A 290 3.04 -7.34 -19.93
C GLY A 290 2.65 -8.06 -18.64
N TYR A 291 1.50 -8.75 -18.64
CA TYR A 291 1.07 -9.57 -17.49
C TYR A 291 2.05 -10.71 -17.20
N ALA A 292 2.55 -11.40 -18.23
CA ALA A 292 3.52 -12.46 -18.08
C ALA A 292 4.84 -11.95 -17.48
N LEU A 293 5.35 -10.81 -17.96
CA LEU A 293 6.55 -10.19 -17.41
C LEU A 293 6.39 -9.79 -15.94
N ILE A 294 5.25 -9.22 -15.58
CA ILE A 294 4.97 -8.87 -14.18
C ILE A 294 4.94 -10.14 -13.32
N ALA A 295 4.27 -11.19 -13.77
CA ALA A 295 4.19 -12.45 -13.02
C ALA A 295 5.58 -13.06 -12.80
N VAL A 296 6.42 -13.11 -13.84
CA VAL A 296 7.81 -13.59 -13.76
C VAL A 296 8.64 -12.73 -12.80
N ALA A 297 8.55 -11.41 -12.93
CA ALA A 297 9.28 -10.49 -12.06
C ALA A 297 8.89 -10.63 -10.58
N VAL A 298 7.58 -10.73 -10.29
CA VAL A 298 7.08 -10.94 -8.92
C VAL A 298 7.54 -12.29 -8.37
N ALA A 299 7.51 -13.35 -9.16
CA ALA A 299 8.05 -14.65 -8.78
C ALA A 299 9.55 -14.57 -8.48
N ALA A 300 10.33 -13.85 -9.30
CA ALA A 300 11.74 -13.63 -9.07
C ALA A 300 12.02 -12.87 -7.77
N VAL A 301 11.26 -11.80 -7.49
CA VAL A 301 11.35 -11.04 -6.21
C VAL A 301 11.08 -11.96 -5.02
N ALA A 302 10.02 -12.78 -5.09
CA ALA A 302 9.66 -13.72 -4.02
C ALA A 302 10.76 -14.77 -3.81
N LEU A 303 11.27 -15.40 -4.87
CA LEU A 303 12.32 -16.40 -4.80
C LEU A 303 13.63 -15.84 -4.23
N VAL A 304 14.04 -14.65 -4.65
CA VAL A 304 15.25 -13.98 -4.11
C VAL A 304 15.06 -13.68 -2.62
N GLY A 305 13.88 -13.22 -2.22
CA GLY A 305 13.55 -12.95 -0.82
C GLY A 305 13.64 -14.22 0.04
N LEU A 306 13.07 -15.32 -0.43
CA LEU A 306 13.09 -16.61 0.28
C LEU A 306 14.52 -17.19 0.36
N ARG A 307 15.29 -17.14 -0.72
CA ARG A 307 16.70 -17.63 -0.73
C ARG A 307 17.57 -16.85 0.25
N ARG A 308 17.47 -15.53 0.30
CA ARG A 308 18.22 -14.69 1.25
C ARG A 308 17.83 -14.99 2.70
N ALA A 309 16.57 -15.24 2.98
CA ALA A 309 16.11 -15.62 4.30
C ALA A 309 16.65 -17.01 4.72
N GLY A 310 16.67 -17.99 3.81
CA GLY A 310 17.22 -19.32 4.03
C GLY A 310 18.74 -19.32 4.27
N LEU A 311 19.50 -18.54 3.51
CA LEU A 311 20.95 -18.40 3.69
C LEU A 311 21.31 -17.72 5.01
N GLY A 312 20.53 -16.75 5.47
CA GLY A 312 20.72 -16.11 6.78
C GLY A 312 20.46 -17.05 7.97
N ALA A 313 19.65 -18.09 7.79
CA ALA A 313 19.38 -19.10 8.81
C ALA A 313 20.48 -20.19 8.89
N ALA A 314 21.26 -20.38 7.82
CA ALA A 314 22.27 -21.43 7.74
C ALA A 314 23.66 -21.03 8.28
N VAL A 315 23.87 -19.78 8.69
CA VAL A 315 25.12 -19.33 9.32
C VAL A 315 25.03 -19.59 10.83
N PRO A 316 25.76 -20.62 11.39
CA PRO A 316 25.80 -20.81 12.83
C PRO A 316 26.44 -19.57 13.46
N GLN A 317 25.81 -19.04 14.50
CA GLN A 317 26.47 -18.07 15.38
C GLN A 317 27.60 -18.82 16.08
N SER A 318 28.83 -18.65 15.61
CA SER A 318 30.00 -19.01 16.36
C SER A 318 30.01 -18.20 17.66
N SER A 319 29.75 -18.91 18.75
CA SER A 319 29.83 -18.47 20.14
C SER A 319 31.16 -17.82 20.49
#